data_867f390031e63d5f88ad35a4976bfa9d
#
_entry.id   867f390031e63d5f88ad35a4976bfa9d
#
_cell.length_a   1.000
_cell.length_b   1.000
_cell.length_c   1.000
_cell.angle_alpha   90.00
_cell.angle_beta   90.00
_cell.angle_gamma   90.00
#
_symmetry.space_group_name_H-M   'P 1'
#
loop_
_entity.id
_entity.type
_entity.pdbx_description
1 polymer ?
#
loop_
_entity_poly.entity_id
_entity_poly.type
_entity_poly.pdbx_seq_one_letter_code
_entity_poly.pdbx_strand_id
1 'polypeptide(L)'
;LIRSNFFSKDKKVEAMEDFEAGLSKEELRKRFNAAIDRNLKQTIDIFSNTTMNFLSEDYSAVKKDKLEAQELLDHISLLRSQYYLMISHGQGAGKDYDARNYYYRTFSNVKDVAQDLRNTVNQMEQHLANSHSVFKGQLRANLLKAVDALSNFQKSLSEYVMNGSTTDEVLLRLSNTNLEE
;
A
#
# COMPACT_ATOMS: atom_id res chain seq x y z
N LEU A 1 -7.07 -24.91 10.48
CA LEU A 1 -6.42 -23.95 11.39
C LEU A 1 -5.22 -23.29 10.68
N ILE A 2 -5.47 -22.34 9.81
CA ILE A 2 -4.43 -21.52 9.20
C ILE A 2 -4.32 -20.26 10.08
N ARG A 3 -3.15 -20.12 10.71
CA ARG A 3 -2.84 -19.03 11.63
C ARG A 3 -2.87 -17.69 10.88
N SER A 4 -3.85 -16.86 11.20
CA SER A 4 -3.83 -15.43 10.92
C SER A 4 -2.82 -14.74 11.87
N ASN A 5 -1.54 -14.84 11.57
CA ASN A 5 -0.49 -14.13 12.28
C ASN A 5 0.27 -13.24 11.29
N PHE A 6 -0.45 -12.37 10.57
CA PHE A 6 0.22 -11.46 9.64
C PHE A 6 0.93 -10.31 10.38
N PHE A 7 0.45 -9.93 11.57
CA PHE A 7 1.10 -8.91 12.41
C PHE A 7 1.15 -9.39 13.86
N SER A 8 2.10 -10.29 14.17
CA SER A 8 2.37 -10.62 15.57
C SER A 8 2.98 -9.41 16.28
N LYS A 9 2.84 -9.38 17.62
CA LYS A 9 3.42 -8.36 18.48
C LYS A 9 4.94 -8.21 18.26
N ASP A 10 5.59 -9.29 17.82
CA ASP A 10 7.02 -9.37 17.51
C ASP A 10 7.39 -8.55 16.27
N LYS A 11 6.52 -8.45 15.26
CA LYS A 11 6.75 -7.58 14.08
C LYS A 11 6.62 -6.08 14.40
N LYS A 12 5.87 -5.70 15.44
CA LYS A 12 5.88 -4.32 15.95
C LYS A 12 7.24 -3.96 16.57
N VAL A 13 7.90 -4.92 17.19
CA VAL A 13 9.24 -4.76 17.77
C VAL A 13 10.31 -4.76 16.67
N GLU A 14 10.24 -5.67 15.71
CA GLU A 14 11.13 -5.70 14.52
C GLU A 14 11.12 -4.38 13.73
N ALA A 15 9.95 -3.76 13.56
CA ALA A 15 9.83 -2.44 12.92
C ALA A 15 10.51 -1.32 13.75
N MET A 16 10.68 -1.49 15.04
CA MET A 16 11.39 -0.53 15.91
C MET A 16 12.90 -0.77 16.00
N GLU A 17 13.37 -2.02 15.93
CA GLU A 17 14.79 -2.37 16.00
C GLU A 17 15.57 -2.03 14.71
N ASP A 18 14.87 -1.91 13.57
CA ASP A 18 15.49 -1.54 12.29
C ASP A 18 15.88 -0.05 12.18
N PHE A 19 15.57 0.77 13.17
CA PHE A 19 15.88 2.20 13.17
C PHE A 19 17.03 2.56 14.11
N GLU A 20 18.18 1.92 13.95
CA GLU A 20 19.38 2.28 14.69
C GLU A 20 19.89 3.69 14.33
N ALA A 21 20.28 4.44 15.36
CA ALA A 21 20.92 5.73 15.20
C ALA A 21 22.25 5.55 14.46
N GLY A 22 22.34 6.06 13.23
CA GLY A 22 23.59 6.03 12.45
C GLY A 22 23.48 5.60 10.99
N LEU A 23 22.28 5.37 10.48
CA LEU A 23 22.10 5.02 9.07
C LEU A 23 22.59 6.12 8.12
N SER A 24 23.29 5.74 7.06
CA SER A 24 23.63 6.64 5.96
C SER A 24 22.36 7.11 5.24
N LYS A 25 22.42 8.29 4.61
CA LYS A 25 21.30 8.82 3.80
C LYS A 25 20.85 7.83 2.71
N GLU A 26 21.79 7.12 2.12
CA GLU A 26 21.49 6.16 1.06
C GLU A 26 20.79 4.92 1.61
N GLU A 27 21.21 4.42 2.76
CA GLU A 27 20.58 3.27 3.40
C GLU A 27 19.18 3.59 3.90
N LEU A 28 18.98 4.80 4.44
CA LEU A 28 17.68 5.31 4.80
C LEU A 28 16.75 5.36 3.58
N ARG A 29 17.24 5.87 2.44
CA ARG A 29 16.48 5.92 1.19
C ARG A 29 16.10 4.52 0.69
N LYS A 30 17.04 3.56 0.73
CA LYS A 30 16.76 2.17 0.34
C LYS A 30 15.68 1.53 1.20
N ARG A 31 15.78 1.67 2.51
CA ARG A 31 14.76 1.15 3.44
C ARG A 31 13.39 1.81 3.24
N PHE A 32 13.39 3.14 3.04
CA PHE A 32 12.18 3.88 2.75
C PHE A 32 11.51 3.38 1.46
N ASN A 33 12.26 3.28 0.36
CA ASN A 33 11.75 2.80 -0.91
C ASN A 33 11.19 1.38 -0.79
N ALA A 34 11.91 0.48 -0.12
CA ALA A 34 11.44 -0.88 0.13
C ALA A 34 10.17 -0.93 0.99
N ALA A 35 10.03 -0.03 1.97
CA ALA A 35 8.82 0.06 2.78
C ALA A 35 7.63 0.55 1.95
N ILE A 36 7.82 1.58 1.11
CA ILE A 36 6.78 2.10 0.21
C ILE A 36 6.32 1.01 -0.77
N ASP A 37 7.26 0.37 -1.45
CA ASP A 37 6.95 -0.70 -2.41
C ASP A 37 6.15 -1.83 -1.76
N ARG A 38 6.61 -2.33 -0.61
CA ARG A 38 5.93 -3.40 0.14
C ARG A 38 4.50 -3.02 0.51
N ASN A 39 4.29 -1.81 1.02
CA ASN A 39 2.97 -1.37 1.47
C ASN A 39 2.01 -1.15 0.29
N LEU A 40 2.48 -0.58 -0.83
CA LEU A 40 1.69 -0.43 -2.04
C LEU A 40 1.31 -1.78 -2.64
N LYS A 41 2.27 -2.71 -2.73
CA LYS A 41 1.99 -4.07 -3.18
C LYS A 41 0.93 -4.74 -2.31
N GLN A 42 1.08 -4.69 -0.99
CA GLN A 42 0.11 -5.28 -0.07
C GLN A 42 -1.28 -4.62 -0.21
N THR A 43 -1.35 -3.31 -0.43
CA THR A 43 -2.61 -2.60 -0.68
C THR A 43 -3.33 -3.16 -1.91
N ILE A 44 -2.60 -3.38 -3.01
CA ILE A 44 -3.17 -3.89 -4.27
C ILE A 44 -3.51 -5.38 -4.16
N ASP A 45 -2.70 -6.17 -3.46
CA ASP A 45 -2.98 -7.59 -3.21
C ASP A 45 -4.28 -7.75 -2.40
N ILE A 46 -4.49 -6.94 -1.35
CA ILE A 46 -5.74 -6.96 -0.57
C ILE A 46 -6.92 -6.53 -1.46
N PHE A 47 -6.80 -5.46 -2.24
CA PHE A 47 -7.85 -5.03 -3.15
C PHE A 47 -8.25 -6.11 -4.17
N SER A 48 -7.24 -6.75 -4.77
CA SER A 48 -7.45 -7.85 -5.72
C SER A 48 -8.18 -9.03 -5.07
N ASN A 49 -7.70 -9.49 -3.93
CA ASN A 49 -8.30 -10.61 -3.19
C ASN A 49 -9.75 -10.28 -2.76
N THR A 50 -9.95 -9.10 -2.18
CA THR A 50 -11.30 -8.65 -1.76
C THR A 50 -12.25 -8.57 -2.96
N THR A 51 -11.78 -8.07 -4.09
CA THR A 51 -12.60 -8.01 -5.32
C THR A 51 -13.03 -9.40 -5.77
N MET A 52 -12.12 -10.37 -5.78
CA MET A 52 -12.44 -11.75 -6.15
C MET A 52 -13.40 -12.39 -5.15
N ASN A 53 -13.17 -12.22 -3.85
CA ASN A 53 -14.04 -12.73 -2.78
C ASN A 53 -15.44 -12.09 -2.85
N PHE A 54 -15.50 -10.78 -3.08
CA PHE A 54 -16.75 -10.05 -3.30
C PHE A 54 -17.54 -10.58 -4.50
N LEU A 55 -16.89 -10.73 -5.66
CA LEU A 55 -17.52 -11.24 -6.87
C LEU A 55 -17.92 -12.71 -6.79
N SER A 56 -17.39 -13.44 -5.82
CA SER A 56 -17.76 -14.83 -5.49
C SER A 56 -18.79 -14.93 -4.37
N GLU A 57 -19.27 -13.79 -3.85
CA GLU A 57 -20.23 -13.70 -2.74
C GLU A 57 -19.72 -14.36 -1.44
N ASP A 58 -18.37 -14.45 -1.28
CA ASP A 58 -17.77 -14.99 -0.05
C ASP A 58 -17.68 -13.91 1.05
N TYR A 59 -18.79 -13.74 1.76
CA TYR A 59 -18.88 -12.80 2.88
C TYR A 59 -17.82 -13.03 3.96
N SER A 60 -17.51 -14.29 4.25
CA SER A 60 -16.54 -14.64 5.31
C SER A 60 -15.12 -14.19 4.92
N ALA A 61 -14.75 -14.40 3.66
CA ALA A 61 -13.47 -13.96 3.13
C ALA A 61 -13.37 -12.41 3.09
N VAL A 62 -14.41 -11.72 2.58
CA VAL A 62 -14.43 -10.23 2.56
C VAL A 62 -14.36 -9.64 3.96
N LYS A 63 -15.01 -10.26 4.95
CA LYS A 63 -14.91 -9.83 6.36
C LYS A 63 -13.49 -9.97 6.90
N LYS A 64 -12.76 -10.99 6.49
CA LYS A 64 -11.35 -11.17 6.84
C LYS A 64 -10.47 -10.12 6.15
N ASP A 65 -10.69 -9.89 4.86
CA ASP A 65 -9.96 -8.87 4.07
C ASP A 65 -10.14 -7.47 4.69
N LYS A 66 -11.32 -7.17 5.26
CA LYS A 66 -11.58 -5.92 6.00
C LYS A 66 -10.66 -5.75 7.21
N LEU A 67 -10.39 -6.81 7.95
CA LEU A 67 -9.45 -6.78 9.07
C LEU A 67 -8.02 -6.57 8.57
N GLU A 68 -7.63 -7.25 7.52
CA GLU A 68 -6.31 -7.08 6.90
C GLU A 68 -6.09 -5.66 6.38
N ALA A 69 -7.10 -5.05 5.75
CA ALA A 69 -7.05 -3.67 5.29
C ALA A 69 -6.90 -2.66 6.46
N GLN A 70 -7.58 -2.92 7.59
CA GLN A 70 -7.42 -2.08 8.78
C GLN A 70 -6.02 -2.22 9.39
N GLU A 71 -5.51 -3.44 9.52
CA GLU A 71 -4.16 -3.72 10.03
C GLU A 71 -3.08 -3.06 9.17
N LEU A 72 -3.23 -3.10 7.84
CA LEU A 72 -2.32 -2.42 6.91
C LEU A 72 -2.35 -0.90 7.11
N LEU A 73 -3.52 -0.28 7.25
CA LEU A 73 -3.66 1.15 7.50
C LEU A 73 -2.98 1.56 8.82
N ASP A 74 -3.16 0.78 9.88
CA ASP A 74 -2.54 1.01 11.18
C ASP A 74 -1.02 0.89 11.08
N HIS A 75 -0.51 -0.11 10.36
CA HIS A 75 0.91 -0.31 10.10
C HIS A 75 1.52 0.87 9.35
N ILE A 76 0.91 1.33 8.26
CA ILE A 76 1.39 2.49 7.48
C ILE A 76 1.38 3.77 8.33
N SER A 77 0.36 3.94 9.18
CA SER A 77 0.26 5.08 10.09
C SER A 77 1.40 5.09 11.12
N LEU A 78 1.77 3.92 11.62
CA LEU A 78 2.91 3.73 12.53
C LEU A 78 4.24 4.04 11.82
N LEU A 79 4.46 3.46 10.63
CA LEU A 79 5.66 3.70 9.82
C LEU A 79 5.84 5.19 9.52
N ARG A 80 4.78 5.89 9.13
CA ARG A 80 4.84 7.34 8.90
C ARG A 80 5.36 8.09 10.12
N SER A 81 4.85 7.75 11.29
CA SER A 81 5.26 8.38 12.55
C SER A 81 6.73 8.08 12.90
N GLN A 82 7.16 6.85 12.69
CA GLN A 82 8.55 6.42 12.95
C GLN A 82 9.52 7.15 12.01
N TYR A 83 9.25 7.20 10.71
CA TYR A 83 10.08 7.93 9.74
C TYR A 83 10.13 9.42 10.05
N TYR A 84 9.02 10.03 10.46
CA TYR A 84 9.00 11.42 10.87
C TYR A 84 9.93 11.68 12.07
N LEU A 85 9.84 10.86 13.12
CA LEU A 85 10.67 10.99 14.31
C LEU A 85 12.15 10.80 13.98
N MET A 86 12.48 9.78 13.21
CA MET A 86 13.86 9.47 12.82
C MET A 86 14.51 10.63 12.05
N ILE A 87 13.81 11.20 11.07
CA ILE A 87 14.30 12.32 10.27
C ILE A 87 14.40 13.59 11.13
N SER A 88 13.51 13.76 12.12
CA SER A 88 13.52 14.93 13.01
C SER A 88 14.69 14.90 14.00
N HIS A 89 15.14 13.72 14.43
CA HIS A 89 16.19 13.55 15.45
C HIS A 89 17.57 13.17 14.85
N GLY A 90 17.64 12.80 13.57
CA GLY A 90 18.87 12.42 12.90
C GLY A 90 19.84 13.60 12.71
N GLN A 91 21.07 13.48 13.21
CA GLN A 91 22.08 14.54 13.17
C GLN A 91 22.53 14.96 11.76
N GLY A 92 22.22 14.18 10.70
CA GLY A 92 22.61 14.45 9.32
C GLY A 92 21.48 14.86 8.38
N ALA A 93 20.30 14.26 8.54
CA ALA A 93 19.14 14.49 7.68
C ALA A 93 18.27 15.68 8.14
N GLY A 94 18.44 16.14 9.37
CA GLY A 94 17.63 17.20 9.97
C GLY A 94 17.79 18.60 9.34
N LYS A 95 18.84 18.79 8.55
CA LYS A 95 19.06 20.06 7.80
C LYS A 95 18.51 20.03 6.37
N ASP A 96 18.14 18.86 5.87
CA ASP A 96 17.57 18.71 4.52
C ASP A 96 16.03 18.73 4.60
N TYR A 97 15.49 19.97 4.55
CA TYR A 97 14.05 20.23 4.62
C TYR A 97 13.31 19.54 3.46
N ASP A 98 13.92 19.48 2.29
CA ASP A 98 13.31 18.90 1.09
C ASP A 98 13.17 17.37 1.22
N ALA A 99 14.17 16.69 1.74
CA ALA A 99 14.10 15.26 2.00
C ALA A 99 13.02 14.91 3.04
N ARG A 100 12.93 15.70 4.14
CA ARG A 100 11.88 15.50 5.15
C ARG A 100 10.49 15.64 4.57
N ASN A 101 10.28 16.69 3.79
CA ASN A 101 9.00 16.96 3.15
C ASN A 101 8.64 15.83 2.16
N TYR A 102 9.61 15.37 1.38
CA TYR A 102 9.44 14.25 0.45
C TYR A 102 8.97 12.97 1.17
N TYR A 103 9.68 12.53 2.20
CA TYR A 103 9.33 11.31 2.94
C TYR A 103 7.97 11.42 3.62
N TYR A 104 7.70 12.56 4.25
CA TYR A 104 6.41 12.80 4.90
C TYR A 104 5.23 12.76 3.92
N ARG A 105 5.36 13.45 2.78
CA ARG A 105 4.31 13.49 1.74
C ARG A 105 4.09 12.11 1.12
N THR A 106 5.16 11.39 0.83
CA THR A 106 5.04 10.04 0.25
C THR A 106 4.30 9.09 1.19
N PHE A 107 4.66 9.03 2.47
CA PHE A 107 3.92 8.21 3.42
C PHE A 107 2.49 8.69 3.65
N SER A 108 2.23 10.00 3.58
CA SER A 108 0.86 10.51 3.65
C SER A 108 0.03 10.01 2.47
N ASN A 109 0.55 10.08 1.25
CA ASN A 109 -0.14 9.58 0.07
C ASN A 109 -0.38 8.06 0.14
N VAL A 110 0.61 7.27 0.57
CA VAL A 110 0.45 5.81 0.76
C VAL A 110 -0.61 5.51 1.83
N LYS A 111 -0.65 6.29 2.90
CA LYS A 111 -1.70 6.17 3.92
C LYS A 111 -3.08 6.49 3.36
N ASP A 112 -3.20 7.53 2.53
CA ASP A 112 -4.48 7.91 1.92
C ASP A 112 -4.98 6.78 1.00
N VAL A 113 -4.11 6.18 0.19
CA VAL A 113 -4.45 4.99 -0.63
C VAL A 113 -4.90 3.82 0.24
N ALA A 114 -4.22 3.54 1.35
CA ALA A 114 -4.64 2.47 2.27
C ALA A 114 -5.97 2.78 2.98
N GLN A 115 -6.25 4.05 3.26
CA GLN A 115 -7.54 4.49 3.80
C GLN A 115 -8.67 4.29 2.79
N ASP A 116 -8.43 4.59 1.52
CA ASP A 116 -9.41 4.38 0.44
C ASP A 116 -9.65 2.88 0.20
N LEU A 117 -8.60 2.06 0.25
CA LEU A 117 -8.74 0.61 0.24
C LEU A 117 -9.66 0.14 1.38
N ARG A 118 -9.36 0.52 2.60
CA ARG A 118 -10.15 0.13 3.79
C ARG A 118 -11.61 0.56 3.64
N ASN A 119 -11.87 1.77 3.13
CA ASN A 119 -13.23 2.25 2.88
C ASN A 119 -13.94 1.42 1.81
N THR A 120 -13.25 1.08 0.71
CA THR A 120 -13.78 0.26 -0.38
C THR A 120 -14.12 -1.16 0.11
N VAL A 121 -13.21 -1.80 0.84
CA VAL A 121 -13.43 -3.13 1.42
C VAL A 121 -14.62 -3.11 2.39
N ASN A 122 -14.75 -2.06 3.20
CA ASN A 122 -15.88 -1.90 4.11
C ASN A 122 -17.22 -1.77 3.35
N GLN A 123 -17.24 -1.06 2.21
CA GLN A 123 -18.44 -0.96 1.36
C GLN A 123 -18.79 -2.30 0.72
N MET A 124 -17.80 -3.07 0.25
CA MET A 124 -18.00 -4.42 -0.29
C MET A 124 -18.56 -5.37 0.78
N GLU A 125 -18.02 -5.33 1.98
CA GLU A 125 -18.51 -6.13 3.11
C GLU A 125 -19.97 -5.77 3.46
N GLN A 126 -20.29 -4.48 3.57
CA GLN A 126 -21.68 -4.03 3.84
C GLN A 126 -22.64 -4.43 2.72
N HIS A 127 -22.20 -4.38 1.46
CA HIS A 127 -23.01 -4.79 0.33
C HIS A 127 -23.43 -6.26 0.45
N LEU A 128 -22.50 -7.15 0.77
CA LEU A 128 -22.79 -8.57 1.00
C LEU A 128 -23.61 -8.80 2.26
N ALA A 129 -23.31 -8.10 3.36
CA ALA A 129 -24.04 -8.21 4.61
C ALA A 129 -25.53 -7.86 4.46
N ASN A 130 -25.84 -6.91 3.56
CA ASN A 130 -27.21 -6.52 3.22
C ASN A 130 -27.84 -7.41 2.15
N SER A 131 -27.21 -8.52 1.78
CA SER A 131 -27.69 -9.46 0.76
C SER A 131 -27.95 -8.82 -0.61
N HIS A 132 -27.18 -7.78 -0.95
CA HIS A 132 -27.26 -7.17 -2.28
C HIS A 132 -26.56 -8.05 -3.31
N SER A 133 -27.13 -8.11 -4.52
CA SER A 133 -26.52 -8.85 -5.64
C SER A 133 -25.18 -8.22 -6.02
N VAL A 134 -24.17 -9.06 -6.22
CA VAL A 134 -22.88 -8.60 -6.74
C VAL A 134 -22.95 -8.18 -8.20
N PHE A 135 -21.94 -7.46 -8.63
CA PHE A 135 -21.85 -6.94 -9.99
C PHE A 135 -21.79 -8.08 -11.02
N LYS A 136 -22.58 -7.93 -12.09
CA LYS A 136 -22.68 -8.88 -13.23
C LYS A 136 -22.38 -8.16 -14.54
N GLY A 137 -22.15 -8.94 -15.60
CA GLY A 137 -21.95 -8.40 -16.96
C GLY A 137 -20.80 -7.39 -17.03
N GLN A 138 -21.07 -6.24 -17.63
CA GLN A 138 -20.06 -5.21 -17.88
C GLN A 138 -19.43 -4.64 -16.61
N LEU A 139 -20.21 -4.43 -15.53
CA LEU A 139 -19.67 -3.93 -14.26
C LEU A 139 -18.66 -4.89 -13.64
N ARG A 140 -18.95 -6.21 -13.70
CA ARG A 140 -17.98 -7.22 -13.27
C ARG A 140 -16.69 -7.16 -14.09
N ALA A 141 -16.84 -7.07 -15.42
CA ALA A 141 -15.69 -7.00 -16.32
C ALA A 141 -14.86 -5.74 -16.08
N ASN A 142 -15.48 -4.59 -15.88
CA ASN A 142 -14.78 -3.33 -15.59
C ASN A 142 -14.04 -3.38 -14.25
N LEU A 143 -14.63 -3.98 -13.22
CA LEU A 143 -13.96 -4.13 -11.92
C LEU A 143 -12.71 -5.02 -12.03
N LEU A 144 -12.77 -6.12 -12.77
CA LEU A 144 -11.62 -6.99 -13.01
C LEU A 144 -10.53 -6.27 -13.82
N LYS A 145 -10.90 -5.49 -14.84
CA LYS A 145 -9.94 -4.64 -15.58
C LYS A 145 -9.26 -3.63 -14.66
N ALA A 146 -9.99 -3.02 -13.72
CA ALA A 146 -9.39 -2.10 -12.75
C ALA A 146 -8.36 -2.80 -11.85
N VAL A 147 -8.64 -4.04 -11.40
CA VAL A 147 -7.67 -4.85 -10.65
C VAL A 147 -6.40 -5.12 -11.47
N ASP A 148 -6.56 -5.52 -12.74
CA ASP A 148 -5.42 -5.78 -13.63
C ASP A 148 -4.61 -4.51 -13.89
N ALA A 149 -5.27 -3.38 -14.13
CA ALA A 149 -4.60 -2.08 -14.34
C ALA A 149 -3.80 -1.65 -13.10
N LEU A 150 -4.37 -1.76 -11.90
CA LEU A 150 -3.67 -1.45 -10.64
C LEU A 150 -2.49 -2.39 -10.40
N SER A 151 -2.64 -3.68 -10.70
CA SER A 151 -1.54 -4.65 -10.56
C SER A 151 -0.39 -4.36 -11.51
N ASN A 152 -0.68 -3.96 -12.75
CA ASN A 152 0.33 -3.55 -13.73
C ASN A 152 1.00 -2.24 -13.34
N PHE A 153 0.24 -1.26 -12.87
CA PHE A 153 0.75 0.00 -12.35
C PHE A 153 1.73 -0.24 -11.18
N GLN A 154 1.36 -1.10 -10.21
CA GLN A 154 2.22 -1.43 -9.08
C GLN A 154 3.55 -2.06 -9.52
N LYS A 155 3.52 -2.99 -10.49
CA LYS A 155 4.75 -3.60 -11.02
C LYS A 155 5.68 -2.54 -11.62
N SER A 156 5.14 -1.64 -12.45
CA SER A 156 5.92 -0.56 -13.07
C SER A 156 6.47 0.43 -12.02
N LEU A 157 5.67 0.74 -11.00
CA LEU A 157 6.09 1.60 -9.90
C LEU A 157 7.17 0.95 -9.04
N SER A 158 7.06 -0.36 -8.77
CA SER A 158 8.06 -1.13 -8.04
C SER A 158 9.40 -1.12 -8.76
N GLU A 159 9.42 -1.33 -10.08
CA GLU A 159 10.63 -1.23 -10.90
C GLU A 159 11.27 0.17 -10.82
N TYR A 160 10.45 1.22 -10.88
CA TYR A 160 10.92 2.60 -10.73
C TYR A 160 11.51 2.87 -9.35
N VAL A 161 10.79 2.51 -8.28
CA VAL A 161 11.18 2.76 -6.89
C VAL A 161 12.45 2.01 -6.51
N MET A 162 12.59 0.76 -6.94
CA MET A 162 13.71 -0.10 -6.58
C MET A 162 14.97 0.16 -7.40
N ASN A 163 14.83 0.47 -8.68
CA ASN A 163 15.98 0.66 -9.58
C ASN A 163 16.52 2.09 -9.60
N GLY A 164 15.78 3.05 -9.02
CA GLY A 164 16.15 4.47 -9.06
C GLY A 164 16.23 5.04 -10.47
N SER A 165 15.63 4.35 -11.43
CA SER A 165 15.67 4.70 -12.84
C SER A 165 14.79 5.92 -13.08
N THR A 166 15.42 7.06 -13.33
CA THR A 166 14.76 8.29 -13.81
C THR A 166 14.60 8.25 -15.33
N THR A 167 14.36 7.10 -15.90
CA THR A 167 14.17 7.05 -17.35
C THR A 167 12.79 7.59 -17.69
N ASP A 168 12.76 8.62 -18.53
CA ASP A 168 11.55 9.16 -19.18
C ASP A 168 10.63 8.06 -19.73
N GLU A 169 11.18 6.90 -20.03
CA GLU A 169 10.48 5.71 -20.50
C GLU A 169 9.50 5.10 -19.49
N VAL A 170 9.83 5.11 -18.18
CA VAL A 170 8.91 4.63 -17.13
C VAL A 170 7.78 5.63 -16.90
N LEU A 171 8.10 6.92 -16.91
CA LEU A 171 7.10 7.99 -16.83
C LEU A 171 6.18 7.98 -18.05
N LEU A 172 6.71 7.73 -19.25
CA LEU A 172 5.94 7.57 -20.48
C LEU A 172 5.02 6.33 -20.43
N ARG A 173 5.50 5.19 -19.90
CA ARG A 173 4.65 4.00 -19.72
C ARG A 173 3.54 4.25 -18.70
N LEU A 174 3.83 4.92 -17.58
CA LEU A 174 2.84 5.28 -16.58
C LEU A 174 1.81 6.29 -17.11
N SER A 175 2.21 7.22 -17.99
CA SER A 175 1.30 8.17 -18.61
C SER A 175 0.44 7.52 -19.71
N ASN A 176 0.98 6.57 -20.45
CA ASN A 176 0.25 5.87 -21.53
C ASN A 176 -0.77 4.87 -21.01
N THR A 177 -0.56 4.27 -19.82
CA THR A 177 -1.58 3.42 -19.18
C THR A 177 -2.83 4.19 -18.78
N ASN A 178 -2.76 5.51 -18.67
CA ASN A 178 -3.91 6.37 -18.35
C ASN A 178 -4.63 6.96 -19.59
N LEU A 179 -4.13 6.71 -20.80
CA LEU A 179 -4.65 7.34 -22.02
C LEU A 179 -5.38 6.37 -22.98
N GLU A 180 -5.48 5.09 -22.64
CA GLU A 180 -6.16 4.09 -23.48
C GLU A 180 -7.56 3.70 -22.95
N GLU A 181 -8.27 4.61 -22.26
CA GLU A 181 -9.68 4.44 -21.90
C GLU A 181 -10.58 5.35 -22.75
#